data_4eebd65204716d190cfc71152f9098fa
#
_entry.id   4eebd65204716d190cfc71152f9098fa
#
_cell.length_a   1.000
_cell.length_b   1.000
_cell.length_c   1.000
_cell.angle_alpha   90.00
_cell.angle_beta   90.00
_cell.angle_gamma   90.00
#
_symmetry.space_group_name_H-M   'P 1'
#
loop_
_entity.id
_entity.type
_entity.pdbx_description
1 polymer ?
#
loop_
_entity_poly.entity_id
_entity_poly.type
_entity_poly.pdbx_seq_one_letter_code
_entity_poly.pdbx_strand_id
1 'polypeptide(L)'
;MASALKAYPTISLRNVSMNYDEFRALRKISLDIRPGEIHAIVGEHGAGKSSLAQIMSGMLKPVEGSIKLSGRTIAQYNLTTAQRAGVRMVYQQTYLNEHFSVGENIFYTTKSSTRFGFYSRNRTEHHAREYLNRHGFTIDPRVELRSLSLSDRTVIEILKNLYFEPKLLILDETLEKLSHESYEKIIPILLQLRDRGGSIVTITHRVDDVYRLANTVSVVKQGTLLATDQVENINKLNLIRMAYTQIGAETSHIKLDAEFYQFLKYNEAILQYLPVNIIVVDNKLHIKMVNDRCAESFDLLEKEYVNTPLDDLLAGNKNALTLIGESVEEREAKSFYNVELRIRGKQSVNNIKTYPVFDGYNVIGTIIIVEDMTEYDRLQKQLILSEKLASVGLLAAGVAHEINNPLEIISNYLSYVTYTHPEPEIHESIRKVRREIDYISKIVSNLVTFSDHGKRSGERVEVNSVIAGILELLKYNAEYQHIAVSFSQDEEELPFLGDEDQIKQVLLNLIKNSF
;
A
#
# COMPACT_ATOMS: atom_id res chain seq x y z
N MET A 1 -7.15 -45.85 -43.40
CA MET A 1 -7.87 -44.58 -43.33
C MET A 1 -8.85 -44.64 -42.17
N ALA A 2 -8.42 -44.29 -40.96
CA ALA A 2 -9.30 -44.18 -39.80
C ALA A 2 -10.02 -42.84 -39.88
N SER A 3 -11.34 -42.88 -40.02
CA SER A 3 -12.25 -41.75 -39.97
C SER A 3 -11.99 -40.99 -38.64
N ALA A 4 -11.43 -39.80 -38.73
CA ALA A 4 -11.34 -38.86 -37.61
C ALA A 4 -12.77 -38.53 -37.17
N LEU A 5 -13.29 -39.23 -36.19
CA LEU A 5 -14.50 -38.86 -35.47
C LEU A 5 -14.29 -37.42 -34.99
N LYS A 6 -15.02 -36.45 -35.55
CA LYS A 6 -15.05 -35.05 -35.09
C LYS A 6 -15.44 -35.07 -33.61
N ALA A 7 -14.43 -34.99 -32.74
CA ALA A 7 -14.67 -34.86 -31.29
C ALA A 7 -15.49 -33.60 -31.05
N TYR A 8 -16.64 -33.76 -30.37
CA TYR A 8 -17.47 -32.61 -29.98
C TYR A 8 -16.69 -31.71 -29.02
N PRO A 9 -16.83 -30.40 -29.09
CA PRO A 9 -16.27 -29.48 -28.08
C PRO A 9 -16.72 -29.87 -26.67
N THR A 10 -15.84 -29.75 -25.69
CA THR A 10 -16.16 -29.96 -24.28
C THR A 10 -17.29 -29.03 -23.85
N ILE A 11 -17.20 -27.75 -24.24
CA ILE A 11 -18.29 -26.78 -24.12
C ILE A 11 -18.40 -25.94 -25.39
N SER A 12 -19.63 -25.61 -25.76
CA SER A 12 -19.93 -24.78 -26.94
C SER A 12 -20.97 -23.75 -26.57
N LEU A 13 -20.62 -22.49 -26.72
CA LEU A 13 -21.49 -21.33 -26.56
C LEU A 13 -21.94 -20.85 -27.94
N ARG A 14 -23.22 -20.50 -28.09
CA ARG A 14 -23.79 -19.96 -29.33
C ARG A 14 -24.62 -18.74 -29.06
N ASN A 15 -24.18 -17.58 -29.58
CA ASN A 15 -24.85 -16.27 -29.47
C ASN A 15 -25.24 -15.89 -28.04
N VAL A 16 -24.36 -16.18 -27.08
CA VAL A 16 -24.61 -15.94 -25.66
C VAL A 16 -24.53 -14.45 -25.37
N SER A 17 -25.61 -13.91 -24.77
CA SER A 17 -25.70 -12.52 -24.32
C SER A 17 -26.04 -12.47 -22.83
N MET A 18 -25.52 -11.45 -22.13
CA MET A 18 -25.77 -11.21 -20.72
C MET A 18 -25.90 -9.73 -20.42
N ASN A 19 -26.92 -9.35 -19.63
CA ASN A 19 -27.14 -8.00 -19.17
C ASN A 19 -27.16 -7.98 -17.64
N TYR A 20 -26.61 -6.90 -17.06
CA TYR A 20 -26.78 -6.53 -15.66
C TYR A 20 -27.52 -5.19 -15.66
N ASP A 21 -28.80 -5.19 -15.33
CA ASP A 21 -29.70 -4.05 -15.45
C ASP A 21 -29.62 -3.42 -16.87
N GLU A 22 -29.16 -2.18 -16.97
CA GLU A 22 -28.97 -1.48 -18.25
C GLU A 22 -27.62 -1.78 -18.93
N PHE A 23 -26.69 -2.40 -18.21
CA PHE A 23 -25.35 -2.67 -18.72
C PHE A 23 -25.29 -4.03 -19.45
N ARG A 24 -24.91 -4.01 -20.73
CA ARG A 24 -24.76 -5.22 -21.55
C ARG A 24 -23.36 -5.79 -21.41
N ALA A 25 -23.20 -6.77 -20.52
CA ALA A 25 -21.92 -7.39 -20.21
C ALA A 25 -21.39 -8.32 -21.31
N LEU A 26 -22.29 -9.04 -22.01
CA LEU A 26 -21.91 -9.91 -23.13
C LEU A 26 -22.87 -9.72 -24.30
N ARG A 27 -22.33 -9.74 -25.53
CA ARG A 27 -23.04 -9.49 -26.77
C ARG A 27 -22.79 -10.60 -27.77
N LYS A 28 -23.72 -11.57 -27.88
CA LYS A 28 -23.75 -12.67 -28.88
C LYS A 28 -22.42 -13.43 -28.99
N ILE A 29 -21.77 -13.76 -27.85
CA ILE A 29 -20.53 -14.52 -27.86
C ILE A 29 -20.79 -15.95 -28.32
N SER A 30 -19.97 -16.42 -29.26
CA SER A 30 -19.93 -17.81 -29.71
C SER A 30 -18.48 -18.33 -29.56
N LEU A 31 -18.31 -19.38 -28.77
CA LEU A 31 -16.99 -19.92 -28.38
C LEU A 31 -17.06 -21.44 -28.23
N ASP A 32 -16.06 -22.14 -28.73
CA ASP A 32 -15.90 -23.59 -28.59
C ASP A 32 -14.59 -23.90 -27.84
N ILE A 33 -14.67 -24.69 -26.79
CA ILE A 33 -13.50 -25.24 -26.09
C ILE A 33 -13.39 -26.73 -26.42
N ARG A 34 -12.28 -27.16 -26.96
CA ARG A 34 -12.06 -28.54 -27.40
C ARG A 34 -11.53 -29.41 -26.28
N PRO A 35 -11.74 -30.74 -26.33
CA PRO A 35 -11.11 -31.67 -25.39
C PRO A 35 -9.59 -31.60 -25.45
N GLY A 36 -8.92 -31.61 -24.29
CA GLY A 36 -7.45 -31.49 -24.21
C GLY A 36 -6.90 -30.12 -24.61
N GLU A 37 -7.72 -29.09 -24.55
CA GLU A 37 -7.32 -27.71 -24.87
C GLU A 37 -7.16 -26.88 -23.60
N ILE A 38 -6.10 -26.08 -23.54
CA ILE A 38 -5.97 -24.99 -22.59
C ILE A 38 -6.24 -23.69 -23.34
N HIS A 39 -7.36 -23.06 -23.02
CA HIS A 39 -7.88 -21.88 -23.69
C HIS A 39 -7.75 -20.66 -22.79
N ALA A 40 -6.96 -19.69 -23.18
CA ALA A 40 -6.85 -18.43 -22.47
C ALA A 40 -7.91 -17.44 -22.94
N ILE A 41 -8.54 -16.71 -21.99
CA ILE A 41 -9.42 -15.59 -22.27
C ILE A 41 -8.78 -14.33 -21.71
N VAL A 42 -8.45 -13.39 -22.59
CA VAL A 42 -7.79 -12.12 -22.24
C VAL A 42 -8.65 -10.92 -22.66
N GLY A 43 -8.37 -9.75 -22.07
CA GLY A 43 -9.07 -8.49 -22.36
C GLY A 43 -9.06 -7.54 -21.17
N GLU A 44 -9.52 -6.32 -21.40
CA GLU A 44 -9.56 -5.27 -20.37
C GLU A 44 -10.40 -5.65 -19.14
N HIS A 45 -10.18 -4.92 -18.04
CA HIS A 45 -11.04 -5.04 -16.86
C HIS A 45 -12.47 -4.63 -17.23
N GLY A 46 -13.47 -5.40 -16.80
CA GLY A 46 -14.87 -5.13 -17.19
C GLY A 46 -15.27 -5.57 -18.60
N ALA A 47 -14.39 -6.22 -19.39
CA ALA A 47 -14.71 -6.68 -20.74
C ALA A 47 -15.74 -7.84 -20.79
N GLY A 48 -16.16 -8.40 -19.65
CA GLY A 48 -17.13 -9.50 -19.56
C GLY A 48 -16.54 -10.89 -19.37
N LYS A 49 -15.20 -11.02 -19.17
CA LYS A 49 -14.49 -12.32 -19.04
C LYS A 49 -15.05 -13.18 -17.90
N SER A 50 -15.16 -12.62 -16.70
CA SER A 50 -15.71 -13.35 -15.53
C SER A 50 -17.18 -13.71 -15.70
N SER A 51 -17.99 -12.84 -16.35
CA SER A 51 -19.38 -13.18 -16.70
C SER A 51 -19.45 -14.37 -17.65
N LEU A 52 -18.53 -14.43 -18.62
CA LEU A 52 -18.42 -15.56 -19.54
C LEU A 52 -18.04 -16.85 -18.81
N ALA A 53 -17.08 -16.80 -17.88
CA ALA A 53 -16.69 -17.93 -17.04
C ALA A 53 -17.85 -18.40 -16.15
N GLN A 54 -18.57 -17.48 -15.52
CA GLN A 54 -19.73 -17.80 -14.67
C GLN A 54 -20.88 -18.41 -15.48
N ILE A 55 -21.08 -18.01 -16.73
CA ILE A 55 -22.03 -18.66 -17.63
C ILE A 55 -21.54 -20.06 -17.98
N MET A 56 -20.26 -20.25 -18.33
CA MET A 56 -19.69 -21.57 -18.61
C MET A 56 -19.77 -22.52 -17.42
N SER A 57 -19.65 -22.02 -16.19
CA SER A 57 -19.79 -22.82 -14.96
C SER A 57 -21.24 -23.12 -14.57
N GLY A 58 -22.21 -22.50 -15.22
CA GLY A 58 -23.64 -22.61 -14.88
C GLY A 58 -24.05 -21.78 -13.66
N MET A 59 -23.19 -20.90 -13.15
CA MET A 59 -23.50 -19.98 -12.05
C MET A 59 -24.44 -18.85 -12.52
N LEU A 60 -24.25 -18.38 -13.75
CA LEU A 60 -25.11 -17.40 -14.38
C LEU A 60 -25.84 -18.04 -15.57
N LYS A 61 -27.12 -17.67 -15.72
CA LYS A 61 -27.93 -18.04 -16.88
C LYS A 61 -27.85 -16.92 -17.91
N PRO A 62 -27.45 -17.20 -19.17
CA PRO A 62 -27.46 -16.18 -20.21
C PRO A 62 -28.90 -15.70 -20.49
N VAL A 63 -29.03 -14.44 -20.90
CA VAL A 63 -30.31 -13.85 -21.31
C VAL A 63 -30.72 -14.40 -22.68
N GLU A 64 -29.75 -14.58 -23.57
CA GLU A 64 -29.93 -15.12 -24.92
C GLU A 64 -28.83 -16.14 -25.23
N GLY A 65 -29.10 -17.00 -26.18
CA GLY A 65 -28.15 -17.99 -26.69
C GLY A 65 -28.35 -19.39 -26.11
N SER A 66 -27.42 -20.28 -26.41
CA SER A 66 -27.47 -21.67 -25.96
C SER A 66 -26.09 -22.22 -25.60
N ILE A 67 -26.09 -23.19 -24.69
CA ILE A 67 -24.88 -23.86 -24.20
C ILE A 67 -25.02 -25.34 -24.48
N LYS A 68 -23.97 -25.96 -25.05
CA LYS A 68 -23.88 -27.40 -25.25
C LYS A 68 -22.65 -27.94 -24.51
N LEU A 69 -22.78 -29.05 -23.83
CA LEU A 69 -21.68 -29.80 -23.22
C LEU A 69 -21.50 -31.11 -23.96
N SER A 70 -20.29 -31.39 -24.44
CA SER A 70 -19.96 -32.58 -25.22
C SER A 70 -20.98 -32.87 -26.33
N GLY A 71 -21.38 -31.82 -27.05
CA GLY A 71 -22.35 -31.86 -28.15
C GLY A 71 -23.82 -31.93 -27.74
N ARG A 72 -24.15 -32.10 -26.45
CA ARG A 72 -25.54 -32.21 -25.96
C ARG A 72 -26.06 -30.86 -25.42
N THR A 73 -27.22 -30.43 -25.83
CA THR A 73 -27.92 -29.29 -25.25
C THR A 73 -28.51 -29.68 -23.89
N ILE A 74 -28.19 -28.90 -22.85
CA ILE A 74 -28.74 -29.15 -21.50
C ILE A 74 -29.92 -28.18 -21.32
N ALA A 75 -31.10 -28.72 -21.14
CA ALA A 75 -32.37 -27.96 -21.06
C ALA A 75 -32.39 -26.95 -19.87
N GLN A 76 -31.83 -27.36 -18.75
CA GLN A 76 -31.68 -26.52 -17.55
C GLN A 76 -30.22 -26.46 -17.16
N TYR A 77 -29.47 -25.53 -17.77
CA TYR A 77 -28.07 -25.30 -17.45
C TYR A 77 -27.96 -24.43 -16.20
N ASN A 78 -27.45 -25.04 -15.14
CA ASN A 78 -27.18 -24.40 -13.85
C ASN A 78 -25.93 -25.01 -13.21
N LEU A 79 -25.49 -24.46 -12.09
CA LEU A 79 -24.28 -24.89 -11.40
C LEU A 79 -24.29 -26.42 -11.09
N THR A 80 -25.40 -26.96 -10.62
CA THR A 80 -25.52 -28.38 -10.28
C THR A 80 -25.41 -29.29 -11.51
N THR A 81 -26.07 -28.91 -12.61
CA THR A 81 -26.01 -29.69 -13.85
C THR A 81 -24.65 -29.58 -14.53
N ALA A 82 -24.01 -28.42 -14.49
CA ALA A 82 -22.65 -28.22 -14.98
C ALA A 82 -21.64 -29.06 -14.18
N GLN A 83 -21.72 -29.03 -12.85
CA GLN A 83 -20.85 -29.83 -11.99
C GLN A 83 -21.01 -31.34 -12.20
N ARG A 84 -22.26 -31.84 -12.38
CA ARG A 84 -22.50 -33.24 -12.71
C ARG A 84 -21.95 -33.63 -14.08
N ALA A 85 -21.89 -32.72 -15.01
CA ALA A 85 -21.31 -32.92 -16.33
C ALA A 85 -19.76 -32.84 -16.34
N GLY A 86 -19.14 -32.49 -15.20
CA GLY A 86 -17.69 -32.42 -15.02
C GLY A 86 -17.11 -31.01 -15.24
N VAL A 87 -17.92 -29.95 -15.18
CA VAL A 87 -17.44 -28.58 -15.18
C VAL A 87 -17.11 -28.14 -13.75
N ARG A 88 -15.92 -27.59 -13.54
CA ARG A 88 -15.49 -27.01 -12.27
C ARG A 88 -14.94 -25.61 -12.49
N MET A 89 -15.08 -24.75 -11.49
CA MET A 89 -14.57 -23.38 -11.56
C MET A 89 -13.89 -23.00 -10.24
N VAL A 90 -12.71 -22.39 -10.37
CA VAL A 90 -12.03 -21.66 -9.32
C VAL A 90 -12.29 -20.19 -9.58
N TYR A 91 -12.92 -19.55 -8.63
CA TYR A 91 -13.40 -18.17 -8.77
C TYR A 91 -12.33 -17.16 -8.41
N GLN A 92 -12.52 -15.92 -8.85
CA GLN A 92 -11.66 -14.80 -8.48
C GLN A 92 -11.66 -14.55 -6.95
N GLN A 93 -12.80 -14.72 -6.27
CA GLN A 93 -12.86 -14.74 -4.81
C GLN A 93 -12.94 -16.18 -4.33
N THR A 94 -12.22 -16.51 -3.27
CA THR A 94 -12.18 -17.86 -2.69
C THR A 94 -13.51 -18.21 -2.04
N TYR A 95 -14.11 -19.34 -2.47
CA TYR A 95 -15.33 -19.89 -1.87
C TYR A 95 -15.01 -21.05 -0.91
N LEU A 96 -13.95 -20.92 -0.17
CA LEU A 96 -13.56 -21.84 0.89
C LEU A 96 -14.05 -21.34 2.25
N ASN A 97 -14.34 -22.25 3.18
CA ASN A 97 -14.71 -21.86 4.52
C ASN A 97 -13.45 -21.59 5.36
N GLU A 98 -13.26 -20.35 5.79
CA GLU A 98 -12.06 -19.92 6.53
C GLU A 98 -11.91 -20.59 7.91
N HIS A 99 -13.02 -21.02 8.53
CA HIS A 99 -13.04 -21.71 9.82
C HIS A 99 -12.88 -23.22 9.73
N PHE A 100 -12.89 -23.79 8.52
CA PHE A 100 -12.64 -25.21 8.31
C PHE A 100 -11.14 -25.44 8.14
N SER A 101 -10.70 -26.64 8.53
CA SER A 101 -9.35 -27.09 8.24
C SER A 101 -9.14 -27.26 6.73
N VAL A 102 -7.88 -27.31 6.31
CA VAL A 102 -7.51 -27.60 4.92
C VAL A 102 -8.13 -28.92 4.46
N GLY A 103 -8.04 -29.99 5.27
CA GLY A 103 -8.60 -31.28 4.95
C GLY A 103 -10.11 -31.24 4.78
N GLU A 104 -10.81 -30.52 5.63
CA GLU A 104 -12.26 -30.33 5.51
C GLU A 104 -12.63 -29.55 4.26
N ASN A 105 -11.91 -28.49 3.91
CA ASN A 105 -12.17 -27.72 2.71
C ASN A 105 -12.01 -28.55 1.42
N ILE A 106 -11.04 -29.44 1.36
CA ILE A 106 -10.82 -30.30 0.18
C ILE A 106 -11.91 -31.35 0.09
N PHE A 107 -12.28 -32.03 1.20
CA PHE A 107 -13.08 -33.26 1.18
C PHE A 107 -14.49 -33.17 1.75
N TYR A 108 -14.89 -32.08 2.42
CA TYR A 108 -16.22 -31.96 3.05
C TYR A 108 -17.38 -32.14 2.05
N THR A 109 -17.20 -31.68 0.82
CA THR A 109 -18.20 -31.81 -0.25
C THR A 109 -18.10 -33.15 -1.01
N THR A 110 -16.99 -33.87 -0.82
CA THR A 110 -16.85 -35.21 -1.35
C THR A 110 -17.56 -36.14 -0.36
N LYS A 111 -18.66 -36.79 -0.81
CA LYS A 111 -19.30 -37.83 -0.04
C LYS A 111 -18.29 -38.94 0.30
N SER A 112 -17.48 -38.76 1.32
CA SER A 112 -16.92 -39.88 2.06
C SER A 112 -18.03 -40.43 2.96
N SER A 113 -19.17 -40.74 2.37
CA SER A 113 -20.21 -41.49 3.04
C SER A 113 -19.71 -42.92 3.18
N THR A 114 -19.13 -43.23 4.33
CA THR A 114 -19.37 -44.55 4.87
C THR A 114 -20.88 -44.78 4.78
N ARG A 115 -21.30 -46.01 4.51
CA ARG A 115 -22.71 -46.45 4.36
C ARG A 115 -23.64 -45.95 5.49
N PHE A 116 -23.11 -45.29 6.52
CA PHE A 116 -23.74 -44.71 7.71
C PHE A 116 -23.48 -43.22 7.97
N GLY A 117 -22.87 -42.46 7.04
CA GLY A 117 -22.79 -41.01 7.14
C GLY A 117 -21.85 -40.41 8.22
N PHE A 118 -21.00 -41.24 8.85
CA PHE A 118 -20.09 -40.74 9.89
C PHE A 118 -18.86 -40.07 9.28
N TYR A 119 -18.68 -38.78 9.60
CA TYR A 119 -17.48 -38.03 9.30
C TYR A 119 -16.35 -38.44 10.26
N SER A 120 -15.21 -38.86 9.72
CA SER A 120 -14.03 -39.20 10.52
C SER A 120 -12.93 -38.16 10.22
N ARG A 121 -12.69 -37.27 11.16
CA ARG A 121 -11.69 -36.22 11.06
C ARG A 121 -10.30 -36.79 10.73
N ASN A 122 -9.86 -37.79 11.46
CA ASN A 122 -8.54 -38.41 11.26
C ASN A 122 -8.36 -39.03 9.86
N ARG A 123 -9.42 -39.65 9.29
CA ARG A 123 -9.36 -40.18 7.92
C ARG A 123 -9.28 -39.06 6.88
N THR A 124 -10.03 -37.99 7.08
CA THR A 124 -10.02 -36.83 6.20
C THR A 124 -8.66 -36.16 6.20
N GLU A 125 -8.06 -35.98 7.39
CA GLU A 125 -6.72 -35.41 7.54
C GLU A 125 -5.65 -36.31 6.89
N HIS A 126 -5.73 -37.59 7.05
CA HIS A 126 -4.79 -38.54 6.43
C HIS A 126 -4.87 -38.50 4.90
N HIS A 127 -6.07 -38.58 4.33
CA HIS A 127 -6.28 -38.51 2.89
C HIS A 127 -5.85 -37.15 2.32
N ALA A 128 -6.11 -36.05 3.05
CA ALA A 128 -5.69 -34.74 2.63
C ALA A 128 -4.16 -34.61 2.59
N ARG A 129 -3.47 -35.16 3.58
CA ARG A 129 -2.00 -35.18 3.62
C ARG A 129 -1.42 -35.97 2.45
N GLU A 130 -1.95 -37.18 2.18
CA GLU A 130 -1.52 -37.99 1.05
C GLU A 130 -1.77 -37.26 -0.29
N TYR A 131 -2.95 -36.64 -0.43
CA TYR A 131 -3.33 -35.90 -1.63
C TYR A 131 -2.42 -34.69 -1.87
N LEU A 132 -2.18 -33.87 -0.84
CA LEU A 132 -1.29 -32.70 -0.91
C LEU A 132 0.15 -33.12 -1.24
N ASN A 133 0.68 -34.12 -0.53
CA ASN A 133 2.04 -34.64 -0.75
C ASN A 133 2.23 -35.19 -2.17
N ARG A 134 1.22 -35.89 -2.71
CA ARG A 134 1.25 -36.38 -4.10
C ARG A 134 1.41 -35.26 -5.13
N HIS A 135 0.89 -34.06 -4.81
CA HIS A 135 1.00 -32.89 -5.67
C HIS A 135 2.16 -31.96 -5.28
N GLY A 136 3.03 -32.39 -4.35
CA GLY A 136 4.23 -31.65 -3.97
C GLY A 136 4.00 -30.50 -2.98
N PHE A 137 2.86 -30.49 -2.26
CA PHE A 137 2.53 -29.47 -1.26
C PHE A 137 2.63 -30.03 0.16
N THR A 138 3.34 -29.33 1.05
CA THR A 138 3.58 -29.73 2.45
C THR A 138 2.70 -28.97 3.45
N ILE A 139 1.48 -28.60 3.05
CA ILE A 139 0.52 -27.87 3.90
C ILE A 139 -0.10 -28.86 4.91
N ASP A 140 -0.11 -28.50 6.22
CA ASP A 140 -0.73 -29.35 7.25
C ASP A 140 -2.26 -29.35 7.09
N PRO A 141 -2.89 -30.52 6.86
CA PRO A 141 -4.34 -30.62 6.66
C PRO A 141 -5.20 -30.18 7.85
N ARG A 142 -4.60 -30.07 9.05
CA ARG A 142 -5.32 -29.72 10.30
C ARG A 142 -5.44 -28.23 10.51
N VAL A 143 -4.64 -27.45 9.84
CA VAL A 143 -4.59 -25.98 9.99
C VAL A 143 -5.86 -25.37 9.42
N GLU A 144 -6.44 -24.40 10.13
CA GLU A 144 -7.58 -23.62 9.62
C GLU A 144 -7.16 -22.76 8.44
N LEU A 145 -8.04 -22.65 7.44
CA LEU A 145 -7.74 -21.96 6.20
C LEU A 145 -7.38 -20.49 6.41
N ARG A 146 -7.99 -19.82 7.41
CA ARG A 146 -7.73 -18.40 7.71
C ARG A 146 -6.28 -18.09 8.06
N SER A 147 -5.50 -19.08 8.54
CA SER A 147 -4.08 -18.90 8.90
C SER A 147 -3.13 -19.05 7.71
N LEU A 148 -3.62 -19.47 6.55
CA LEU A 148 -2.83 -19.66 5.36
C LEU A 148 -2.68 -18.36 4.56
N SER A 149 -1.59 -18.26 3.80
CA SER A 149 -1.39 -17.22 2.81
C SER A 149 -2.45 -17.26 1.71
N LEU A 150 -2.64 -16.16 0.99
CA LEU A 150 -3.54 -16.12 -0.17
C LEU A 150 -3.15 -17.15 -1.23
N SER A 151 -1.85 -17.33 -1.47
CA SER A 151 -1.32 -18.33 -2.41
C SER A 151 -1.71 -19.74 -1.99
N ASP A 152 -1.51 -20.11 -0.72
CA ASP A 152 -1.84 -21.45 -0.24
C ASP A 152 -3.34 -21.73 -0.27
N ARG A 153 -4.18 -20.75 0.10
CA ARG A 153 -5.65 -20.86 -0.04
C ARG A 153 -6.04 -21.10 -1.49
N THR A 154 -5.41 -20.41 -2.43
CA THR A 154 -5.65 -20.59 -3.86
C THR A 154 -5.22 -21.98 -4.34
N VAL A 155 -4.07 -22.47 -3.88
CA VAL A 155 -3.63 -23.86 -4.13
C VAL A 155 -4.67 -24.86 -3.66
N ILE A 156 -5.18 -24.71 -2.43
CA ILE A 156 -6.20 -25.60 -1.86
C ILE A 156 -7.48 -25.59 -2.72
N GLU A 157 -7.90 -24.42 -3.20
CA GLU A 157 -9.10 -24.30 -4.04
C GLU A 157 -8.91 -24.96 -5.41
N ILE A 158 -7.75 -24.81 -6.03
CA ILE A 158 -7.39 -25.49 -7.28
C ILE A 158 -7.40 -27.00 -7.06
N LEU A 159 -6.68 -27.50 -6.06
CA LEU A 159 -6.56 -28.93 -5.76
C LEU A 159 -7.92 -29.54 -5.40
N LYS A 160 -8.78 -28.85 -4.63
CA LYS A 160 -10.17 -29.25 -4.37
C LYS A 160 -10.95 -29.49 -5.65
N ASN A 161 -10.86 -28.60 -6.63
CA ASN A 161 -11.57 -28.74 -7.89
C ASN A 161 -10.95 -29.83 -8.79
N LEU A 162 -9.64 -30.00 -8.76
CA LEU A 162 -8.93 -31.07 -9.48
C LEU A 162 -9.24 -32.48 -8.95
N TYR A 163 -9.53 -32.59 -7.65
CA TYR A 163 -9.91 -33.89 -7.04
C TYR A 163 -11.11 -34.55 -7.72
N PHE A 164 -12.00 -33.78 -8.32
CA PHE A 164 -13.17 -34.27 -9.04
C PHE A 164 -12.88 -34.69 -10.50
N GLU A 165 -11.62 -34.69 -10.93
CA GLU A 165 -11.20 -35.03 -12.30
C GLU A 165 -12.07 -34.31 -13.36
N PRO A 166 -12.06 -32.97 -13.38
CA PRO A 166 -12.98 -32.20 -14.21
C PRO A 166 -12.71 -32.44 -15.71
N LYS A 167 -13.79 -32.50 -16.49
CA LYS A 167 -13.71 -32.43 -17.96
C LYS A 167 -13.41 -31.02 -18.45
N LEU A 168 -13.86 -30.02 -17.70
CA LEU A 168 -13.58 -28.60 -17.91
C LEU A 168 -13.27 -27.95 -16.56
N LEU A 169 -12.06 -27.42 -16.42
CA LEU A 169 -11.65 -26.58 -15.30
C LEU A 169 -11.58 -25.13 -15.76
N ILE A 170 -12.27 -24.24 -15.07
CA ILE A 170 -12.25 -22.80 -15.33
C ILE A 170 -11.48 -22.13 -14.18
N LEU A 171 -10.47 -21.32 -14.52
CA LEU A 171 -9.62 -20.56 -13.59
C LEU A 171 -9.83 -19.07 -13.86
N ASP A 172 -10.51 -18.36 -12.95
CA ASP A 172 -10.81 -16.93 -13.11
C ASP A 172 -9.80 -16.11 -12.30
N GLU A 173 -8.80 -15.53 -12.99
CA GLU A 173 -7.69 -14.72 -12.42
C GLU A 173 -7.00 -15.42 -11.23
N THR A 174 -6.96 -16.74 -11.25
CA THR A 174 -6.54 -17.56 -10.11
C THR A 174 -5.03 -17.75 -10.07
N LEU A 175 -4.40 -17.95 -11.24
CA LEU A 175 -2.96 -18.22 -11.34
C LEU A 175 -2.11 -17.04 -10.87
N GLU A 176 -2.63 -15.83 -10.99
CA GLU A 176 -1.96 -14.59 -10.59
C GLU A 176 -1.79 -14.45 -9.07
N LYS A 177 -2.57 -15.20 -8.28
CA LYS A 177 -2.53 -15.18 -6.81
C LYS A 177 -1.54 -16.17 -6.23
N LEU A 178 -0.98 -17.04 -7.07
CA LEU A 178 -0.01 -18.03 -6.64
C LEU A 178 1.37 -17.39 -6.44
N SER A 179 2.07 -17.82 -5.39
CA SER A 179 3.51 -17.57 -5.30
C SER A 179 4.25 -18.27 -6.44
N HIS A 180 5.45 -17.83 -6.76
CA HIS A 180 6.25 -18.46 -7.81
C HIS A 180 6.42 -19.97 -7.59
N GLU A 181 6.74 -20.38 -6.37
CA GLU A 181 6.90 -21.78 -6.00
C GLU A 181 5.61 -22.59 -6.22
N SER A 182 4.48 -22.05 -5.77
CA SER A 182 3.17 -22.70 -5.94
C SER A 182 2.75 -22.79 -7.40
N TYR A 183 3.04 -21.77 -8.18
CA TYR A 183 2.77 -21.75 -9.62
C TYR A 183 3.56 -22.84 -10.35
N GLU A 184 4.89 -22.96 -10.10
CA GLU A 184 5.73 -24.00 -10.72
C GLU A 184 5.26 -25.43 -10.40
N LYS A 185 4.61 -25.61 -9.25
CA LYS A 185 4.02 -26.90 -8.86
C LYS A 185 2.64 -27.14 -9.51
N ILE A 186 1.83 -26.11 -9.66
CA ILE A 186 0.47 -26.19 -10.23
C ILE A 186 0.48 -26.42 -11.73
N ILE A 187 1.38 -25.77 -12.49
CA ILE A 187 1.43 -25.87 -13.95
C ILE A 187 1.55 -27.32 -14.44
N PRO A 188 2.49 -28.15 -13.95
CA PRO A 188 2.56 -29.56 -14.36
C PRO A 188 1.28 -30.33 -14.11
N ILE A 189 0.54 -30.03 -13.02
CA ILE A 189 -0.71 -30.70 -12.69
C ILE A 189 -1.80 -30.32 -13.70
N LEU A 190 -1.88 -29.05 -14.10
CA LEU A 190 -2.81 -28.58 -15.12
C LEU A 190 -2.48 -29.20 -16.49
N LEU A 191 -1.20 -29.31 -16.85
CA LEU A 191 -0.77 -29.97 -18.08
C LEU A 191 -1.13 -31.46 -18.07
N GLN A 192 -0.98 -32.16 -16.94
CA GLN A 192 -1.43 -33.55 -16.79
C GLN A 192 -2.95 -33.70 -16.98
N LEU A 193 -3.77 -32.75 -16.46
CA LEU A 193 -5.21 -32.75 -16.71
C LEU A 193 -5.51 -32.66 -18.21
N ARG A 194 -4.85 -31.73 -18.92
CA ARG A 194 -4.94 -31.57 -20.38
C ARG A 194 -4.59 -32.86 -21.11
N ASP A 195 -3.47 -33.47 -20.78
CA ASP A 195 -2.93 -34.65 -21.45
C ASP A 195 -3.84 -35.88 -21.25
N ARG A 196 -4.65 -35.91 -20.18
CA ARG A 196 -5.71 -36.88 -19.95
C ARG A 196 -7.01 -36.55 -20.67
N GLY A 197 -7.04 -35.50 -21.51
CA GLY A 197 -8.21 -35.07 -22.27
C GLY A 197 -9.13 -34.08 -21.56
N GLY A 198 -8.78 -33.62 -20.37
CA GLY A 198 -9.46 -32.53 -19.69
C GLY A 198 -9.18 -31.20 -20.40
N SER A 199 -10.14 -30.28 -20.36
CA SER A 199 -10.00 -28.95 -20.94
C SER A 199 -9.85 -27.92 -19.82
N ILE A 200 -9.11 -26.85 -20.07
CA ILE A 200 -8.91 -25.76 -19.10
C ILE A 200 -9.24 -24.44 -19.79
N VAL A 201 -10.02 -23.60 -19.11
CA VAL A 201 -10.19 -22.20 -19.46
C VAL A 201 -9.52 -21.37 -18.41
N THR A 202 -8.57 -20.55 -18.79
CA THR A 202 -7.90 -19.59 -17.89
C THR A 202 -8.22 -18.17 -18.29
N ILE A 203 -8.72 -17.38 -17.34
CA ILE A 203 -8.85 -15.94 -17.48
C ILE A 203 -7.64 -15.31 -16.81
N THR A 204 -6.90 -14.50 -17.53
CA THR A 204 -5.68 -13.84 -17.03
C THR A 204 -5.50 -12.47 -17.66
N HIS A 205 -4.88 -11.58 -16.90
CA HIS A 205 -4.31 -10.32 -17.38
C HIS A 205 -2.83 -10.47 -17.77
N ARG A 206 -2.20 -11.57 -17.39
CA ARG A 206 -0.78 -11.82 -17.64
C ARG A 206 -0.61 -12.51 -18.99
N VAL A 207 -0.14 -11.77 -19.98
CA VAL A 207 0.11 -12.28 -21.33
C VAL A 207 1.13 -13.41 -21.32
N ASP A 208 2.09 -13.39 -20.39
CA ASP A 208 3.10 -14.45 -20.26
C ASP A 208 2.49 -15.80 -19.91
N ASP A 209 1.46 -15.84 -19.06
CA ASP A 209 0.76 -17.07 -18.71
C ASP A 209 0.06 -17.67 -19.93
N VAL A 210 -0.41 -16.82 -20.88
CA VAL A 210 -0.99 -17.28 -22.14
C VAL A 210 0.04 -18.06 -22.96
N TYR A 211 1.24 -17.48 -23.18
CA TYR A 211 2.29 -18.11 -23.99
C TYR A 211 2.91 -19.33 -23.33
N ARG A 212 2.88 -19.40 -22.00
CA ARG A 212 3.44 -20.52 -21.25
C ARG A 212 2.52 -21.72 -21.15
N LEU A 213 1.20 -21.49 -21.09
CA LEU A 213 0.24 -22.52 -20.72
C LEU A 213 -0.78 -22.84 -21.82
N ALA A 214 -1.28 -21.81 -22.52
CA ALA A 214 -2.42 -21.95 -23.41
C ALA A 214 -2.04 -22.43 -24.82
N ASN A 215 -2.97 -23.19 -25.43
CA ASN A 215 -2.89 -23.56 -26.85
C ASN A 215 -3.63 -22.53 -27.71
N THR A 216 -4.76 -22.06 -27.21
CA THR A 216 -5.64 -21.12 -27.92
C THR A 216 -5.89 -19.92 -27.02
N VAL A 217 -6.03 -18.75 -27.62
CA VAL A 217 -6.39 -17.51 -26.94
C VAL A 217 -7.57 -16.84 -27.59
N SER A 218 -8.48 -16.35 -26.76
CA SER A 218 -9.61 -15.51 -27.15
C SER A 218 -9.49 -14.14 -26.52
N VAL A 219 -9.65 -13.11 -27.32
CA VAL A 219 -9.68 -11.71 -26.86
C VAL A 219 -11.13 -11.26 -26.72
N VAL A 220 -11.54 -10.90 -25.49
CA VAL A 220 -12.87 -10.36 -25.20
C VAL A 220 -12.76 -8.87 -24.93
N LYS A 221 -13.60 -8.11 -25.63
CA LYS A 221 -13.61 -6.64 -25.54
C LYS A 221 -15.04 -6.10 -25.56
N GLN A 222 -15.38 -5.25 -24.58
CA GLN A 222 -16.70 -4.62 -24.45
C GLN A 222 -17.87 -5.60 -24.64
N GLY A 223 -17.72 -6.79 -24.06
CA GLY A 223 -18.73 -7.85 -24.13
C GLY A 223 -18.79 -8.61 -25.45
N THR A 224 -17.86 -8.39 -26.39
CA THR A 224 -17.77 -9.10 -27.67
C THR A 224 -16.50 -9.92 -27.76
N LEU A 225 -16.55 -11.01 -28.54
CA LEU A 225 -15.37 -11.80 -28.89
C LEU A 225 -14.70 -11.16 -30.10
N LEU A 226 -13.52 -10.54 -29.88
CA LEU A 226 -12.80 -9.83 -30.94
C LEU A 226 -12.06 -10.79 -31.87
N ALA A 227 -11.33 -11.75 -31.28
CA ALA A 227 -10.54 -12.73 -32.01
C ALA A 227 -10.39 -14.02 -31.20
N THR A 228 -10.22 -15.14 -31.92
CA THR A 228 -9.81 -16.44 -31.33
C THR A 228 -8.82 -17.06 -32.28
N ASP A 229 -7.64 -17.39 -31.79
CA ASP A 229 -6.60 -18.05 -32.60
C ASP A 229 -5.71 -18.94 -31.72
N GLN A 230 -4.85 -19.75 -32.35
CA GLN A 230 -3.81 -20.49 -31.66
C GLN A 230 -2.72 -19.50 -31.19
N VAL A 231 -2.21 -19.72 -29.99
CA VAL A 231 -1.19 -18.84 -29.38
C VAL A 231 0.05 -18.74 -30.25
N GLU A 232 0.41 -19.81 -30.96
CA GLU A 232 1.56 -19.85 -31.89
C GLU A 232 1.44 -18.87 -33.08
N ASN A 233 0.21 -18.51 -33.46
CA ASN A 233 -0.08 -17.62 -34.57
C ASN A 233 -0.09 -16.13 -34.19
N ILE A 234 -0.15 -15.81 -32.91
CA ILE A 234 -0.29 -14.44 -32.44
C ILE A 234 1.02 -13.97 -31.80
N ASN A 235 1.57 -12.86 -32.29
CA ASN A 235 2.71 -12.22 -31.65
C ASN A 235 2.28 -11.57 -30.31
N LYS A 236 3.13 -11.67 -29.28
CA LYS A 236 2.90 -11.13 -27.92
C LYS A 236 2.47 -9.65 -27.94
N LEU A 237 3.15 -8.82 -28.74
CA LEU A 237 2.79 -7.40 -28.91
C LEU A 237 1.39 -7.21 -29.49
N ASN A 238 1.02 -8.01 -30.50
CA ASN A 238 -0.31 -7.95 -31.10
C ASN A 238 -1.39 -8.40 -30.11
N LEU A 239 -1.12 -9.42 -29.30
CA LEU A 239 -2.06 -9.85 -28.26
C LEU A 239 -2.28 -8.74 -27.21
N ILE A 240 -1.20 -8.10 -26.75
CA ILE A 240 -1.27 -6.94 -25.84
C ILE A 240 -2.09 -5.80 -26.47
N ARG A 241 -1.80 -5.46 -27.72
CA ARG A 241 -2.55 -4.44 -28.46
C ARG A 241 -4.05 -4.77 -28.53
N MET A 242 -4.42 -5.97 -28.94
CA MET A 242 -5.82 -6.40 -29.05
C MET A 242 -6.54 -6.40 -27.70
N ALA A 243 -5.84 -6.82 -26.65
CA ALA A 243 -6.42 -6.97 -25.31
C ALA A 243 -6.61 -5.62 -24.57
N TYR A 244 -5.70 -4.65 -24.78
CA TYR A 244 -5.58 -3.48 -23.91
C TYR A 244 -5.71 -2.10 -24.59
N THR A 245 -5.83 -2.03 -25.94
CA THR A 245 -6.07 -0.74 -26.61
C THR A 245 -7.56 -0.48 -26.85
N GLN A 246 -8.01 0.75 -26.64
CA GLN A 246 -9.42 1.14 -26.83
C GLN A 246 -9.77 1.29 -28.32
N ILE A 247 -10.04 0.19 -29.03
CA ILE A 247 -10.42 0.26 -30.46
C ILE A 247 -11.80 -0.32 -30.70
N GLY A 248 -12.64 0.48 -31.38
CA GLY A 248 -13.87 0.00 -32.00
C GLY A 248 -13.57 -0.94 -33.17
N ALA A 249 -14.42 -1.92 -33.40
CA ALA A 249 -14.24 -3.02 -34.35
C ALA A 249 -14.03 -2.66 -35.85
N GLU A 250 -13.94 -1.40 -36.21
CA GLU A 250 -13.91 -0.94 -37.62
C GLU A 250 -12.68 -0.13 -38.01
N THR A 251 -11.58 -0.15 -37.25
CA THR A 251 -10.47 0.76 -37.54
C THR A 251 -9.20 0.05 -38.00
N SER A 252 -8.67 0.53 -39.13
CA SER A 252 -7.44 0.08 -39.79
C SER A 252 -6.20 0.02 -38.88
N HIS A 253 -5.23 -0.82 -39.21
CA HIS A 253 -3.95 -1.00 -38.53
C HIS A 253 -3.22 0.30 -38.11
N ILE A 254 -3.41 1.38 -38.84
CA ILE A 254 -2.79 2.69 -38.60
C ILE A 254 -3.34 3.38 -37.32
N LYS A 255 -4.64 3.23 -37.00
CA LYS A 255 -5.20 3.75 -35.76
C LYS A 255 -4.78 2.94 -34.53
N LEU A 256 -4.59 1.63 -34.70
CA LEU A 256 -4.12 0.73 -33.66
C LEU A 256 -2.72 1.12 -33.17
N ASP A 257 -1.84 1.46 -34.09
CA ASP A 257 -0.47 1.90 -33.76
C ASP A 257 -0.47 3.27 -33.04
N ALA A 258 -1.36 4.17 -33.43
CA ALA A 258 -1.48 5.48 -32.79
C ALA A 258 -2.00 5.39 -31.34
N GLU A 259 -3.00 4.56 -31.06
CA GLU A 259 -3.55 4.38 -29.71
C GLU A 259 -2.60 3.61 -28.79
N PHE A 260 -1.90 2.61 -29.32
CA PHE A 260 -0.85 1.93 -28.55
C PHE A 260 0.31 2.88 -28.23
N TYR A 261 0.69 3.73 -29.17
CA TYR A 261 1.67 4.78 -28.94
C TYR A 261 1.21 5.78 -27.87
N GLN A 262 -0.07 6.19 -27.90
CA GLN A 262 -0.64 7.04 -26.84
C GLN A 262 -0.63 6.34 -25.47
N PHE A 263 -0.99 5.05 -25.42
CA PHE A 263 -0.93 4.26 -24.18
C PHE A 263 0.49 4.21 -23.61
N LEU A 264 1.50 3.96 -24.45
CA LEU A 264 2.91 4.02 -24.03
C LEU A 264 3.29 5.41 -23.53
N LYS A 265 2.85 6.47 -24.23
CA LYS A 265 3.09 7.86 -23.82
C LYS A 265 2.42 8.22 -22.50
N TYR A 266 1.20 7.74 -22.25
CA TYR A 266 0.55 7.94 -20.95
C TYR A 266 1.30 7.22 -19.82
N ASN A 267 1.75 5.99 -20.04
CA ASN A 267 2.55 5.27 -19.05
C ASN A 267 3.90 5.97 -18.79
N GLU A 268 4.57 6.44 -19.84
CA GLU A 268 5.79 7.23 -19.72
C GLU A 268 5.54 8.52 -18.93
N ALA A 269 4.49 9.26 -19.28
CA ALA A 269 4.12 10.50 -18.60
C ALA A 269 3.76 10.26 -17.11
N ILE A 270 3.02 9.19 -16.79
CA ILE A 270 2.72 8.85 -15.40
C ILE A 270 4.02 8.64 -14.61
N LEU A 271 4.95 7.86 -15.14
CA LEU A 271 6.23 7.61 -14.48
C LEU A 271 7.05 8.89 -14.31
N GLN A 272 7.08 9.75 -15.33
CA GLN A 272 7.86 11.00 -15.34
C GLN A 272 7.31 12.03 -14.36
N TYR A 273 5.97 12.22 -14.29
CA TYR A 273 5.35 13.27 -13.47
C TYR A 273 5.01 12.85 -12.04
N LEU A 274 5.28 11.61 -11.63
CA LEU A 274 5.10 11.21 -10.23
C LEU A 274 6.00 12.04 -9.30
N PRO A 275 5.46 12.61 -8.19
CA PRO A 275 6.21 13.49 -7.30
C PRO A 275 7.16 12.73 -6.35
N VAL A 276 7.62 11.56 -6.73
CA VAL A 276 8.57 10.71 -6.00
C VAL A 276 9.76 10.37 -6.88
N ASN A 277 10.92 10.14 -6.30
CA ASN A 277 12.09 9.71 -7.06
C ASN A 277 11.95 8.22 -7.39
N ILE A 278 11.96 7.88 -8.67
CA ILE A 278 11.88 6.51 -9.18
C ILE A 278 13.17 6.18 -9.91
N ILE A 279 13.78 5.06 -9.53
CA ILE A 279 14.97 4.50 -10.16
C ILE A 279 14.65 3.07 -10.54
N VAL A 280 14.92 2.67 -11.77
CA VAL A 280 14.81 1.28 -12.23
C VAL A 280 16.21 0.75 -12.49
N VAL A 281 16.54 -0.38 -11.87
CA VAL A 281 17.84 -1.05 -12.02
C VAL A 281 17.68 -2.46 -12.56
N ASP A 282 18.71 -2.98 -13.23
CA ASP A 282 18.79 -4.39 -13.57
C ASP A 282 19.26 -5.25 -12.38
N ASN A 283 19.34 -6.57 -12.56
CA ASN A 283 19.79 -7.51 -11.53
C ASN A 283 21.26 -7.33 -11.09
N LYS A 284 22.01 -6.46 -11.77
CA LYS A 284 23.39 -6.11 -11.42
C LYS A 284 23.50 -4.70 -10.84
N LEU A 285 22.36 -4.09 -10.46
CA LEU A 285 22.26 -2.73 -9.95
C LEU A 285 22.73 -1.64 -10.93
N HIS A 286 22.66 -1.88 -12.25
CA HIS A 286 22.87 -0.82 -13.25
C HIS A 286 21.56 -0.10 -13.51
N ILE A 287 21.60 1.23 -13.53
CA ILE A 287 20.44 2.09 -13.74
C ILE A 287 19.95 1.93 -15.18
N LYS A 288 18.69 1.60 -15.37
CA LYS A 288 18.03 1.50 -16.69
C LYS A 288 17.15 2.71 -16.97
N MET A 289 16.55 3.28 -15.92
CA MET A 289 15.66 4.43 -16.03
C MET A 289 15.62 5.19 -14.70
N VAL A 290 15.47 6.50 -14.78
CA VAL A 290 15.01 7.35 -13.68
C VAL A 290 13.87 8.23 -14.22
N ASN A 291 12.97 8.68 -13.32
CA ASN A 291 11.96 9.68 -13.69
C ASN A 291 12.51 11.11 -13.56
N ASP A 292 11.77 12.10 -14.10
CA ASP A 292 12.21 13.49 -14.13
C ASP A 292 12.47 14.04 -12.72
N ARG A 293 11.62 13.66 -11.74
CA ARG A 293 11.81 14.05 -10.35
C ARG A 293 13.12 13.57 -9.75
N CYS A 294 13.50 12.34 -10.07
CA CYS A 294 14.79 11.78 -9.64
C CYS A 294 15.96 12.47 -10.35
N ALA A 295 15.83 12.71 -11.65
CA ALA A 295 16.85 13.43 -12.42
C ALA A 295 17.11 14.83 -11.87
N GLU A 296 16.06 15.58 -11.50
CA GLU A 296 16.15 16.88 -10.85
C GLU A 296 16.78 16.80 -9.46
N SER A 297 16.34 15.84 -8.63
CA SER A 297 16.80 15.70 -7.25
C SER A 297 18.29 15.36 -7.17
N PHE A 298 18.77 14.52 -8.10
CA PHE A 298 20.15 14.06 -8.15
C PHE A 298 21.03 14.85 -9.15
N ASP A 299 20.46 15.83 -9.89
CA ASP A 299 21.16 16.64 -10.90
C ASP A 299 21.79 15.82 -12.02
N LEU A 300 21.00 14.90 -12.52
CA LEU A 300 21.42 14.03 -13.60
C LEU A 300 21.23 14.72 -14.95
N LEU A 301 22.30 14.82 -15.74
CA LEU A 301 22.20 15.27 -17.11
C LEU A 301 21.52 14.19 -17.96
N GLU A 302 20.74 14.61 -18.97
CA GLU A 302 20.02 13.67 -19.85
C GLU A 302 20.95 12.58 -20.39
N LYS A 303 20.62 11.31 -20.09
CA LYS A 303 21.23 10.07 -20.59
C LYS A 303 22.60 9.65 -20.05
N GLU A 304 23.30 10.42 -19.27
CA GLU A 304 24.60 10.00 -18.72
C GLU A 304 24.50 8.92 -17.63
N TYR A 305 23.32 8.75 -17.02
CA TYR A 305 23.09 7.77 -15.94
C TYR A 305 22.67 6.37 -16.43
N VAL A 306 22.29 6.22 -17.69
CA VAL A 306 21.83 4.93 -18.21
C VAL A 306 22.99 3.94 -18.29
N ASN A 307 22.83 2.76 -17.71
CA ASN A 307 23.81 1.70 -17.51
C ASN A 307 24.99 2.03 -16.56
N THR A 308 24.91 3.12 -15.79
CA THR A 308 25.86 3.35 -14.69
C THR A 308 25.46 2.53 -13.45
N PRO A 309 26.42 2.16 -12.59
CA PRO A 309 26.10 1.51 -11.33
C PRO A 309 25.28 2.43 -10.39
N LEU A 310 24.35 1.85 -9.63
CA LEU A 310 23.59 2.59 -8.61
C LEU A 310 24.51 3.21 -7.54
N ASP A 311 25.68 2.59 -7.29
CA ASP A 311 26.69 3.08 -6.34
C ASP A 311 27.18 4.49 -6.70
N ASP A 312 27.27 4.81 -7.99
CA ASP A 312 27.69 6.14 -8.44
C ASP A 312 26.64 7.20 -8.09
N LEU A 313 25.35 6.87 -8.26
CA LEU A 313 24.25 7.76 -7.93
C LEU A 313 24.08 7.98 -6.43
N LEU A 314 24.23 6.93 -5.65
CA LEU A 314 24.11 6.94 -4.18
C LEU A 314 25.48 7.01 -3.49
N ALA A 315 26.48 7.60 -4.13
CA ALA A 315 27.82 7.72 -3.58
C ALA A 315 27.80 8.36 -2.17
N GLY A 316 28.43 7.70 -1.22
CA GLY A 316 28.43 8.12 0.19
C GLY A 316 27.26 7.62 1.05
N ASN A 317 26.25 6.94 0.46
CA ASN A 317 25.07 6.41 1.15
C ASN A 317 25.16 4.88 1.31
N LYS A 318 26.22 4.38 1.90
CA LYS A 318 26.51 2.93 2.01
C LYS A 318 25.38 2.13 2.65
N ASN A 319 24.72 2.68 3.68
CA ASN A 319 23.59 2.02 4.33
C ASN A 319 22.44 1.77 3.35
N ALA A 320 22.05 2.78 2.58
CA ALA A 320 20.99 2.65 1.59
C ALA A 320 21.34 1.63 0.48
N LEU A 321 22.60 1.65 0.02
CA LEU A 321 23.09 0.68 -0.99
C LEU A 321 23.02 -0.75 -0.48
N THR A 322 23.40 -0.99 0.78
CA THR A 322 23.31 -2.32 1.40
C THR A 322 21.87 -2.79 1.47
N LEU A 323 20.94 -1.96 1.97
CA LEU A 323 19.52 -2.28 2.09
C LEU A 323 18.87 -2.58 0.72
N ILE A 324 19.22 -1.80 -0.30
CA ILE A 324 18.72 -2.01 -1.66
C ILE A 324 19.32 -3.30 -2.24
N GLY A 325 20.62 -3.54 -2.06
CA GLY A 325 21.32 -4.72 -2.54
C GLY A 325 20.72 -6.01 -1.98
N GLU A 326 20.50 -6.08 -0.67
CA GLU A 326 19.83 -7.21 0.00
C GLU A 326 18.43 -7.49 -0.59
N SER A 327 17.65 -6.43 -0.84
CA SER A 327 16.31 -6.58 -1.43
C SER A 327 16.36 -7.11 -2.87
N VAL A 328 17.36 -6.69 -3.67
CA VAL A 328 17.55 -7.17 -5.05
C VAL A 328 17.98 -8.64 -5.07
N GLU A 329 18.87 -9.05 -4.16
CA GLU A 329 19.33 -10.44 -4.04
C GLU A 329 18.19 -11.37 -3.60
N GLU A 330 17.39 -10.97 -2.62
CA GLU A 330 16.25 -11.75 -2.12
C GLU A 330 15.06 -11.76 -3.10
N ARG A 331 15.02 -10.84 -4.05
CA ARG A 331 13.94 -10.70 -5.05
C ARG A 331 12.56 -10.46 -4.44
N GLU A 332 12.52 -9.76 -3.32
CA GLU A 332 11.30 -9.46 -2.58
C GLU A 332 11.05 -7.94 -2.53
N ALA A 333 9.78 -7.57 -2.45
CA ALA A 333 9.40 -6.18 -2.20
C ALA A 333 9.69 -5.83 -0.74
N LYS A 334 10.50 -4.79 -0.52
CA LYS A 334 10.86 -4.31 0.83
C LYS A 334 10.57 -2.82 0.99
N SER A 335 10.37 -2.40 2.23
CA SER A 335 10.20 -0.99 2.60
C SER A 335 11.10 -0.66 3.77
N PHE A 336 11.92 0.36 3.59
CA PHE A 336 12.85 0.87 4.59
C PHE A 336 12.42 2.29 4.96
N TYR A 337 12.25 2.55 6.25
CA TYR A 337 11.75 3.82 6.75
C TYR A 337 12.85 4.63 7.43
N ASN A 338 12.77 5.95 7.34
CA ASN A 338 13.68 6.89 8.00
C ASN A 338 15.16 6.67 7.64
N VAL A 339 15.43 6.33 6.38
CA VAL A 339 16.79 6.16 5.88
C VAL A 339 17.40 7.53 5.63
N GLU A 340 18.51 7.83 6.30
CA GLU A 340 19.25 9.05 6.05
C GLU A 340 20.01 8.94 4.72
N LEU A 341 19.75 9.88 3.81
CA LEU A 341 20.47 10.04 2.56
C LEU A 341 21.16 11.39 2.51
N ARG A 342 22.34 11.40 1.92
CA ARG A 342 23.07 12.62 1.59
C ARG A 342 23.04 12.81 0.08
N ILE A 343 22.18 13.72 -0.39
CA ILE A 343 22.02 14.05 -1.80
C ILE A 343 22.55 15.46 -2.01
N ARG A 344 23.51 15.67 -2.91
CA ARG A 344 24.13 16.98 -3.22
C ARG A 344 24.62 17.72 -1.96
N GLY A 345 25.15 16.99 -0.99
CA GLY A 345 25.64 17.57 0.26
C GLY A 345 24.56 17.94 1.28
N LYS A 346 23.27 17.85 0.94
CA LYS A 346 22.15 18.02 1.87
C LYS A 346 21.77 16.66 2.46
N GLN A 347 21.59 16.64 3.77
CA GLN A 347 21.08 15.46 4.48
C GLN A 347 19.56 15.50 4.46
N SER A 348 18.94 14.38 4.10
CA SER A 348 17.50 14.18 4.04
C SER A 348 17.09 12.86 4.69
N VAL A 349 15.88 12.81 5.23
CA VAL A 349 15.26 11.58 5.76
C VAL A 349 14.33 11.04 4.70
N ASN A 350 14.53 9.77 4.31
CA ASN A 350 13.81 9.20 3.18
C ASN A 350 13.19 7.85 3.54
N ASN A 351 12.07 7.53 2.89
CA ASN A 351 11.57 6.16 2.82
C ASN A 351 12.00 5.56 1.48
N ILE A 352 12.60 4.37 1.53
CA ILE A 352 13.02 3.62 0.35
C ILE A 352 12.15 2.39 0.23
N LYS A 353 11.52 2.22 -0.95
CA LYS A 353 10.72 1.03 -1.27
C LYS A 353 11.29 0.38 -2.52
N THR A 354 11.40 -0.94 -2.49
CA THR A 354 11.93 -1.73 -3.61
C THR A 354 10.88 -2.73 -4.08
N TYR A 355 10.71 -2.83 -5.40
CA TYR A 355 9.76 -3.74 -6.02
C TYR A 355 10.44 -4.48 -7.17
N PRO A 356 10.58 -5.82 -7.10
CA PRO A 356 11.13 -6.60 -8.21
C PRO A 356 10.19 -6.53 -9.42
N VAL A 357 10.77 -6.34 -10.60
CA VAL A 357 10.07 -6.34 -11.90
C VAL A 357 10.21 -7.69 -12.53
N PHE A 358 9.09 -8.31 -12.88
CA PHE A 358 9.04 -9.63 -13.45
C PHE A 358 8.73 -9.56 -14.96
N ASP A 359 9.43 -10.37 -15.75
CA ASP A 359 9.00 -10.79 -17.08
C ASP A 359 8.68 -12.28 -17.00
N GLY A 360 7.41 -12.61 -16.96
CA GLY A 360 6.94 -13.93 -16.56
C GLY A 360 7.36 -14.24 -15.11
N TYR A 361 8.26 -15.23 -14.96
CA TYR A 361 8.80 -15.61 -13.64
C TYR A 361 10.24 -15.16 -13.41
N ASN A 362 10.85 -14.53 -14.41
CA ASN A 362 12.20 -14.03 -14.29
C ASN A 362 12.18 -12.59 -13.76
N VAL A 363 12.94 -12.32 -12.72
CA VAL A 363 13.19 -10.95 -12.30
C VAL A 363 14.14 -10.32 -13.31
N ILE A 364 13.67 -9.28 -13.99
CA ILE A 364 14.45 -8.53 -14.98
C ILE A 364 15.08 -7.27 -14.41
N GLY A 365 14.67 -6.85 -13.22
CA GLY A 365 15.17 -5.68 -12.53
C GLY A 365 14.36 -5.35 -11.29
N THR A 366 14.64 -4.18 -10.71
CA THR A 366 13.95 -3.69 -9.50
C THR A 366 13.61 -2.21 -9.65
N ILE A 367 12.39 -1.84 -9.29
CA ILE A 367 11.97 -0.45 -9.13
C ILE A 367 12.30 -0.02 -7.72
N ILE A 368 13.03 1.07 -7.58
CA ILE A 368 13.39 1.70 -6.30
C ILE A 368 12.65 3.04 -6.24
N ILE A 369 11.86 3.23 -5.20
CA ILE A 369 11.15 4.48 -4.94
C ILE A 369 11.78 5.14 -3.71
N VAL A 370 12.21 6.39 -3.85
CA VAL A 370 12.79 7.18 -2.77
C VAL A 370 11.89 8.39 -2.51
N GLU A 371 11.24 8.39 -1.36
CA GLU A 371 10.33 9.45 -0.90
C GLU A 371 11.06 10.32 0.13
N ASP A 372 11.22 11.61 -0.15
CA ASP A 372 11.79 12.57 0.82
C ASP A 372 10.75 12.92 1.89
N MET A 373 11.03 12.50 3.11
CA MET A 373 10.19 12.71 4.29
C MET A 373 10.70 13.83 5.20
N THR A 374 11.71 14.58 4.78
CA THR A 374 12.41 15.58 5.62
C THR A 374 11.45 16.65 6.16
N GLU A 375 10.59 17.18 5.31
CA GLU A 375 9.62 18.20 5.74
C GLU A 375 8.53 17.60 6.65
N TYR A 376 8.06 16.41 6.31
CA TYR A 376 7.09 15.69 7.13
C TYR A 376 7.65 15.37 8.53
N ASP A 377 8.87 14.87 8.63
CA ASP A 377 9.55 14.57 9.89
C ASP A 377 9.73 15.86 10.72
N ARG A 378 10.13 16.96 10.06
CA ARG A 378 10.25 18.26 10.71
C ARG A 378 8.92 18.76 11.27
N LEU A 379 7.84 18.69 10.49
CA LEU A 379 6.52 19.11 10.92
C LEU A 379 5.99 18.23 12.06
N GLN A 380 6.21 16.93 11.98
CA GLN A 380 5.83 16.00 13.04
C GLN A 380 6.57 16.30 14.35
N LYS A 381 7.86 16.57 14.31
CA LYS A 381 8.64 16.98 15.48
C LYS A 381 8.14 18.30 16.06
N GLN A 382 7.77 19.27 15.21
CA GLN A 382 7.19 20.53 15.66
C GLN A 382 5.82 20.33 16.32
N LEU A 383 4.96 19.46 15.77
CA LEU A 383 3.67 19.12 16.37
C LEU A 383 3.85 18.47 17.75
N ILE A 384 4.74 17.50 17.89
CA ILE A 384 5.02 16.84 19.17
C ILE A 384 5.56 17.86 20.20
N LEU A 385 6.43 18.77 19.78
CA LEU A 385 6.93 19.82 20.63
C LEU A 385 5.81 20.78 21.07
N SER A 386 4.96 21.20 20.13
CA SER A 386 3.80 22.06 20.40
C SER A 386 2.81 21.40 21.37
N GLU A 387 2.52 20.10 21.17
CA GLU A 387 1.64 19.34 22.06
C GLU A 387 2.23 19.21 23.48
N LYS A 388 3.54 18.95 23.60
CA LYS A 388 4.25 18.93 24.88
C LYS A 388 4.20 20.29 25.57
N LEU A 389 4.42 21.38 24.83
CA LEU A 389 4.36 22.73 25.36
C LEU A 389 2.94 23.09 25.83
N ALA A 390 1.90 22.73 25.05
CA ALA A 390 0.50 22.92 25.43
C ALA A 390 0.14 22.14 26.72
N SER A 391 0.61 20.88 26.84
CA SER A 391 0.40 20.05 28.04
C SER A 391 1.10 20.65 29.26
N VAL A 392 2.33 21.11 29.11
CA VAL A 392 3.07 21.80 30.18
C VAL A 392 2.35 23.08 30.59
N GLY A 393 1.77 23.78 29.60
CA GLY A 393 1.02 24.99 29.80
C GLY A 393 -0.23 24.80 30.65
N LEU A 394 -1.02 23.81 30.32
CA LEU A 394 -2.25 23.51 31.08
C LEU A 394 -1.93 23.11 32.53
N LEU A 395 -0.87 22.31 32.72
CA LEU A 395 -0.39 21.91 34.06
C LEU A 395 0.17 23.12 34.83
N ALA A 396 0.91 24.01 34.16
CA ALA A 396 1.51 25.20 34.76
C ALA A 396 0.42 26.14 35.34
N ALA A 397 -0.67 26.35 34.62
CA ALA A 397 -1.78 27.18 35.10
C ALA A 397 -2.46 26.60 36.37
N GLY A 398 -2.67 25.28 36.41
CA GLY A 398 -3.21 24.59 37.58
C GLY A 398 -2.29 24.66 38.79
N VAL A 399 -0.99 24.34 38.57
CA VAL A 399 0.04 24.39 39.62
C VAL A 399 0.24 25.81 40.13
N ALA A 400 0.21 26.81 39.25
CA ALA A 400 0.33 28.22 39.64
C ALA A 400 -0.80 28.64 40.58
N HIS A 401 -2.04 28.24 40.29
CA HIS A 401 -3.18 28.53 41.13
C HIS A 401 -3.05 27.86 42.53
N GLU A 402 -2.60 26.60 42.56
CA GLU A 402 -2.39 25.86 43.79
C GLU A 402 -1.21 26.36 44.64
N ILE A 403 -0.17 26.95 44.01
CA ILE A 403 0.97 27.58 44.72
C ILE A 403 0.61 28.97 45.21
N ASN A 404 -0.08 29.79 44.42
CA ASN A 404 -0.44 31.16 44.82
C ASN A 404 -1.39 31.19 46.02
N ASN A 405 -2.29 30.22 46.17
CA ASN A 405 -3.21 30.14 47.30
C ASN A 405 -2.49 30.07 48.67
N PRO A 406 -1.54 29.16 48.93
CA PRO A 406 -0.82 29.13 50.21
C PRO A 406 0.10 30.35 50.39
N LEU A 407 0.68 30.88 49.30
CA LEU A 407 1.49 32.09 49.38
C LEU A 407 0.68 33.30 49.83
N GLU A 408 -0.56 33.45 49.36
CA GLU A 408 -1.49 34.51 49.81
C GLU A 408 -1.84 34.34 51.29
N ILE A 409 -2.11 33.13 51.76
CA ILE A 409 -2.37 32.83 53.16
C ILE A 409 -1.18 33.21 54.04
N ILE A 410 0.06 32.81 53.62
CA ILE A 410 1.30 33.17 54.34
C ILE A 410 1.49 34.68 54.37
N SER A 411 1.28 35.38 53.26
CA SER A 411 1.38 36.84 53.17
C SER A 411 0.42 37.56 54.12
N ASN A 412 -0.82 37.04 54.24
CA ASN A 412 -1.82 37.57 55.16
C ASN A 412 -1.41 37.37 56.63
N TYR A 413 -0.86 36.22 56.99
CA TYR A 413 -0.34 35.98 58.35
C TYR A 413 0.87 36.90 58.65
N LEU A 414 1.79 37.09 57.72
CA LEU A 414 2.91 38.02 57.87
C LEU A 414 2.44 39.44 58.04
N SER A 415 1.37 39.85 57.37
CA SER A 415 0.76 41.17 57.53
C SER A 415 0.15 41.35 58.93
N TYR A 416 -0.53 40.30 59.43
CA TYR A 416 -1.08 40.30 60.78
C TYR A 416 0.01 40.39 61.86
N VAL A 417 1.10 39.59 61.75
CA VAL A 417 2.24 39.64 62.68
C VAL A 417 2.93 40.99 62.63
N THR A 418 3.11 41.60 61.46
CA THR A 418 3.65 42.95 61.35
C THR A 418 2.81 44.01 62.06
N TYR A 419 1.49 43.84 62.01
CA TYR A 419 0.56 44.77 62.69
C TYR A 419 0.54 44.57 64.21
N THR A 420 0.69 43.36 64.73
CA THR A 420 0.58 43.04 66.15
C THR A 420 1.88 43.13 66.94
N HIS A 421 3.06 43.11 66.27
CA HIS A 421 4.39 43.11 66.88
C HIS A 421 5.23 44.23 66.31
N PRO A 422 5.39 45.37 67.05
CA PRO A 422 6.11 46.56 66.55
C PRO A 422 7.64 46.48 66.67
N GLU A 423 8.22 45.34 67.12
CA GLU A 423 9.67 45.21 67.32
C GLU A 423 10.42 45.24 65.99
N PRO A 424 11.48 46.10 65.87
CA PRO A 424 12.20 46.28 64.62
C PRO A 424 12.85 45.01 64.06
N GLU A 425 13.33 44.12 64.91
CA GLU A 425 13.98 42.84 64.52
C GLU A 425 12.98 41.86 63.87
N ILE A 426 11.74 41.86 64.38
CA ILE A 426 10.66 41.05 63.81
C ILE A 426 10.29 41.56 62.42
N HIS A 427 10.17 42.87 62.27
CA HIS A 427 9.89 43.51 60.99
C HIS A 427 10.97 43.25 59.92
N GLU A 428 12.23 43.18 60.33
CA GLU A 428 13.32 42.81 59.40
C GLU A 428 13.22 41.37 58.91
N SER A 429 12.92 40.45 59.81
CA SER A 429 12.71 39.03 59.48
C SER A 429 11.51 38.84 58.58
N ILE A 430 10.39 39.50 58.84
CA ILE A 430 9.18 39.47 58.01
C ILE A 430 9.47 40.02 56.61
N ARG A 431 10.24 41.12 56.47
CA ARG A 431 10.62 41.66 55.17
C ARG A 431 11.44 40.67 54.36
N LYS A 432 12.32 39.88 54.99
CA LYS A 432 13.08 38.81 54.27
C LYS A 432 12.14 37.73 53.74
N VAL A 433 11.23 37.23 54.58
CA VAL A 433 10.28 36.19 54.17
C VAL A 433 9.34 36.68 53.06
N ARG A 434 8.87 37.95 53.15
CA ARG A 434 8.02 38.53 52.11
C ARG A 434 8.72 38.65 50.75
N ARG A 435 10.03 38.96 50.72
CA ARG A 435 10.80 38.95 49.50
C ARG A 435 10.85 37.54 48.85
N GLU A 436 10.99 36.49 49.65
CA GLU A 436 11.00 35.14 49.13
C GLU A 436 9.64 34.72 48.56
N ILE A 437 8.54 35.15 49.20
CA ILE A 437 7.17 34.92 48.66
C ILE A 437 7.00 35.62 47.32
N ASP A 438 7.38 36.89 47.23
CA ASP A 438 7.31 37.65 45.97
C ASP A 438 8.16 37.01 44.87
N TYR A 439 9.34 36.48 45.24
CA TYR A 439 10.20 35.77 44.30
C TYR A 439 9.55 34.48 43.79
N ILE A 440 8.95 33.64 44.66
CA ILE A 440 8.22 32.44 44.26
C ILE A 440 7.02 32.79 43.38
N SER A 441 6.25 33.85 43.73
CA SER A 441 5.11 34.32 42.94
C SER A 441 5.54 34.75 41.54
N LYS A 442 6.72 35.40 41.40
CA LYS A 442 7.31 35.73 40.09
C LYS A 442 7.68 34.52 39.30
N ILE A 443 8.28 33.49 39.91
CA ILE A 443 8.63 32.23 39.21
C ILE A 443 7.36 31.55 38.67
N VAL A 444 6.32 31.48 39.50
CA VAL A 444 5.06 30.90 39.12
C VAL A 444 4.35 31.66 38.02
N SER A 445 4.34 33.01 38.10
CA SER A 445 3.80 33.87 37.03
C SER A 445 4.53 33.67 35.71
N ASN A 446 5.87 33.64 35.74
CA ASN A 446 6.68 33.37 34.53
C ASN A 446 6.39 32.00 33.91
N LEU A 447 6.11 30.98 34.73
CA LEU A 447 5.75 29.65 34.25
C LEU A 447 4.38 29.67 33.52
N VAL A 448 3.42 30.42 34.04
CA VAL A 448 2.09 30.60 33.40
C VAL A 448 2.22 31.37 32.10
N THR A 449 3.00 32.49 32.10
CA THR A 449 3.21 33.29 30.90
C THR A 449 3.93 32.54 29.79
N PHE A 450 4.86 31.64 30.14
CA PHE A 450 5.51 30.73 29.18
C PHE A 450 4.52 29.74 28.54
N SER A 451 3.42 29.47 29.20
CA SER A 451 2.38 28.52 28.81
C SER A 451 1.26 29.15 27.99
N ASP A 452 1.00 30.44 28.12
CA ASP A 452 -0.12 31.12 27.48
C ASP A 452 0.25 31.61 26.07
N HIS A 453 0.18 30.67 25.10
CA HIS A 453 0.34 30.96 23.65
C HIS A 453 -1.01 31.41 23.03
N GLY A 454 -1.82 32.16 23.77
CA GLY A 454 -3.15 32.56 23.39
C GLY A 454 -3.26 33.92 22.72
N LYS A 455 -3.38 33.90 21.38
CA LYS A 455 -4.22 34.80 20.55
C LYS A 455 -4.29 36.28 20.93
N ARG A 456 -3.22 37.01 20.70
CA ARG A 456 -3.32 38.46 20.41
C ARG A 456 -2.30 38.86 19.36
N SER A 457 -2.56 38.63 18.09
CA SER A 457 -1.77 39.12 16.98
C SER A 457 -2.34 40.46 16.55
N GLY A 458 -1.49 41.50 16.53
CA GLY A 458 -1.78 42.78 15.89
C GLY A 458 -2.04 43.97 16.82
N GLU A 459 -1.60 43.94 18.08
CA GLU A 459 -1.58 45.12 18.93
C GLU A 459 -0.34 45.99 18.66
N ARG A 460 -0.49 47.32 18.86
CA ARG A 460 0.63 48.26 18.78
C ARG A 460 1.46 48.17 20.04
N VAL A 461 2.67 47.63 19.93
CA VAL A 461 3.61 47.41 21.03
C VAL A 461 4.70 48.50 20.95
N GLU A 462 4.97 49.16 22.06
CA GLU A 462 6.06 50.09 22.18
C GLU A 462 7.30 49.36 22.69
N VAL A 463 8.30 49.16 21.81
CA VAL A 463 9.46 48.29 22.07
C VAL A 463 10.35 48.81 23.18
N ASN A 464 10.53 50.14 23.32
CA ASN A 464 11.36 50.72 24.38
C ASN A 464 10.78 50.44 25.78
N SER A 465 9.44 50.46 25.92
CA SER A 465 8.79 50.17 27.19
C SER A 465 8.93 48.70 27.56
N VAL A 466 8.86 47.83 26.57
CA VAL A 466 9.06 46.38 26.76
C VAL A 466 10.50 46.08 27.20
N ILE A 467 11.50 46.69 26.54
CA ILE A 467 12.92 46.54 26.92
C ILE A 467 13.15 47.06 28.35
N ALA A 468 12.64 48.25 28.68
CA ALA A 468 12.78 48.81 30.03
C ALA A 468 12.21 47.88 31.10
N GLY A 469 11.00 47.30 30.88
CA GLY A 469 10.39 46.34 31.79
C GLY A 469 11.21 45.05 31.97
N ILE A 470 11.80 44.55 30.89
CA ILE A 470 12.67 43.36 30.95
C ILE A 470 13.97 43.66 31.70
N LEU A 471 14.59 44.81 31.46
CA LEU A 471 15.83 45.18 32.14
C LEU A 471 15.60 45.41 33.63
N GLU A 472 14.47 45.96 34.05
CA GLU A 472 14.10 46.08 35.45
C GLU A 472 13.98 44.70 36.12
N LEU A 473 13.39 43.70 35.43
CA LEU A 473 13.30 42.32 35.91
C LEU A 473 14.68 41.66 36.04
N LEU A 474 15.60 41.95 35.13
CA LEU A 474 16.93 41.33 35.11
C LEU A 474 17.98 42.10 35.98
N LYS A 475 17.65 43.28 36.44
CA LYS A 475 18.56 44.13 37.21
C LYS A 475 19.14 43.42 38.43
N TYR A 476 18.32 42.68 39.17
CA TYR A 476 18.76 41.91 40.35
C TYR A 476 19.75 40.80 39.97
N ASN A 477 19.53 40.12 38.86
CA ASN A 477 20.41 39.06 38.36
C ASN A 477 21.74 39.64 37.85
N ALA A 478 21.71 40.78 37.18
CA ALA A 478 22.88 41.49 36.69
C ALA A 478 23.75 42.00 37.86
N GLU A 479 23.13 42.59 38.89
CA GLU A 479 23.82 43.01 40.11
C GLU A 479 24.46 41.81 40.85
N TYR A 480 23.78 40.67 40.92
CA TYR A 480 24.28 39.44 41.54
C TYR A 480 25.49 38.88 40.79
N GLN A 481 25.52 38.99 39.45
CA GLN A 481 26.61 38.52 38.59
C GLN A 481 27.67 39.59 38.33
N HIS A 482 27.57 40.77 38.98
CA HIS A 482 28.48 41.93 38.78
C HIS A 482 28.52 42.43 37.33
N ILE A 483 27.42 42.35 36.60
CA ILE A 483 27.28 42.80 35.22
C ILE A 483 26.68 44.22 35.23
N ALA A 484 27.38 45.20 34.63
CA ALA A 484 26.85 46.54 34.42
C ALA A 484 25.95 46.54 33.18
N VAL A 485 24.68 46.87 33.36
CA VAL A 485 23.72 46.99 32.25
C VAL A 485 23.42 48.48 32.03
N SER A 486 23.65 48.98 30.82
CA SER A 486 23.27 50.31 30.38
C SER A 486 22.26 50.22 29.24
N PHE A 487 21.20 51.02 29.31
CA PHE A 487 20.19 51.12 28.25
C PHE A 487 20.06 52.58 27.85
N SER A 488 20.27 52.89 26.60
CA SER A 488 19.99 54.19 26.01
C SER A 488 18.86 54.04 25.00
N GLN A 489 17.82 54.82 25.16
CA GLN A 489 16.71 54.86 24.22
C GLN A 489 16.76 56.14 23.37
N ASP A 490 16.33 56.06 22.13
CA ASP A 490 16.11 57.22 21.29
C ASP A 490 14.82 57.95 21.73
N GLU A 491 14.74 59.24 21.43
CA GLU A 491 13.56 60.07 21.79
C GLU A 491 12.31 59.71 20.94
N GLU A 492 12.49 58.95 19.84
CA GLU A 492 11.37 58.51 19.00
C GLU A 492 10.72 57.25 19.54
N GLU A 493 9.38 57.20 19.56
CA GLU A 493 8.60 56.02 19.85
C GLU A 493 8.85 54.98 18.74
N LEU A 494 9.19 53.74 19.11
CA LEU A 494 9.38 52.61 18.20
C LEU A 494 8.16 51.65 18.24
N PRO A 495 7.04 52.04 17.60
CA PRO A 495 5.85 51.20 17.58
C PRO A 495 6.03 50.02 16.63
N PHE A 496 5.70 48.83 17.11
CA PHE A 496 5.69 47.61 16.36
C PHE A 496 4.29 46.98 16.43
N LEU A 497 3.79 46.45 15.28
CA LEU A 497 2.56 45.71 15.24
C LEU A 497 2.88 44.22 15.44
N GLY A 498 2.54 43.70 16.59
CA GLY A 498 2.85 42.30 16.92
C GLY A 498 2.27 41.84 18.24
N ASP A 499 2.80 40.75 18.75
CA ASP A 499 2.48 40.17 20.03
C ASP A 499 3.56 40.62 21.04
N GLU A 500 3.16 41.38 22.06
CA GLU A 500 4.06 41.89 23.09
C GLU A 500 4.78 40.78 23.85
N ASP A 501 4.09 39.65 24.10
CA ASP A 501 4.67 38.53 24.84
C ASP A 501 5.71 37.79 24.01
N GLN A 502 5.53 37.68 22.69
CA GLN A 502 6.54 37.14 21.78
C GLN A 502 7.79 38.03 21.73
N ILE A 503 7.61 39.35 21.69
CA ILE A 503 8.74 40.31 21.72
C ILE A 503 9.46 40.19 23.07
N LYS A 504 8.74 40.14 24.19
CA LYS A 504 9.32 39.92 25.53
C LYS A 504 10.15 38.63 25.57
N GLN A 505 9.64 37.57 25.00
CA GLN A 505 10.33 36.28 24.98
C GLN A 505 11.62 36.29 24.15
N VAL A 506 11.58 36.93 22.98
CA VAL A 506 12.78 37.11 22.13
C VAL A 506 13.83 37.91 22.88
N LEU A 507 13.45 39.04 23.44
CA LEU A 507 14.36 39.94 24.17
C LEU A 507 14.94 39.29 25.42
N LEU A 508 14.10 38.59 26.21
CA LEU A 508 14.55 37.82 27.38
C LEU A 508 15.58 36.76 27.00
N ASN A 509 15.34 36.02 25.92
CA ASN A 509 16.28 35.00 25.45
C ASN A 509 17.61 35.61 24.99
N LEU A 510 17.57 36.70 24.23
CA LEU A 510 18.78 37.39 23.78
C LEU A 510 19.59 37.96 24.94
N ILE A 511 18.95 38.66 25.87
CA ILE A 511 19.62 39.28 27.03
C ILE A 511 20.16 38.19 27.97
N LYS A 512 19.41 37.13 28.23
CA LYS A 512 19.82 36.02 29.09
C LYS A 512 20.99 35.23 28.50
N ASN A 513 21.06 35.09 27.17
CA ASN A 513 22.21 34.47 26.50
C ASN A 513 23.47 35.35 26.49
N SER A 514 23.31 36.64 26.81
CA SER A 514 24.41 37.61 26.89
C SER A 514 24.99 37.72 28.30
N PHE A 515 24.32 37.18 29.31
CA PHE A 515 24.80 37.06 30.70
C PHE A 515 25.50 35.71 30.91
#